data_cd1541de85625c3fc20e3fdf2133e6ee
#
_entry.id   cd1541de85625c3fc20e3fdf2133e6ee
#
_cell.length_a   1.000
_cell.length_b   1.000
_cell.length_c   1.000
_cell.angle_alpha   90.00
_cell.angle_beta   90.00
_cell.angle_gamma   90.00
#
_symmetry.space_group_name_H-M   'P 1'
#
loop_
_entity.id
_entity.type
_entity.pdbx_description
1 polymer ?
#
loop_
_entity_poly.entity_id
_entity_poly.type
_entity_poly.pdbx_seq_one_letter_code
_entity_poly.pdbx_strand_id
1 'polypeptide(L)'
;AHAAINSWEQLQNPGQAVYEIEDTTGNGLSINCDTETANRKFYGRMVWYYGEPVGATNAEDNTLDIVVNGKTYNIPTVDGSDKAELAWVAFVNAIGNAKTFSVNINGNEAANFTVEGERLSETFFQNCGHTRPNK
;
A
#
# COMPACT_ATOMS: atom_id res chain seq x y z
N ALA A 1 -3.54 16.48 7.76
CA ALA A 1 -2.12 16.24 7.63
C ALA A 1 -1.80 15.87 6.20
N HIS A 2 -0.62 16.17 5.77
CA HIS A 2 -0.21 15.89 4.42
C HIS A 2 0.92 14.91 4.42
N ALA A 3 0.87 13.98 3.49
CA ALA A 3 1.99 13.09 3.28
C ALA A 3 3.15 13.88 2.68
N ALA A 4 4.36 13.38 2.84
CA ALA A 4 5.52 14.03 2.26
C ALA A 4 5.51 13.84 0.74
N ILE A 5 5.98 14.83 0.01
CA ILE A 5 6.02 14.77 -1.43
C ILE A 5 7.21 13.94 -1.87
N ASN A 6 6.95 12.91 -2.68
CA ASN A 6 7.96 12.01 -3.23
C ASN A 6 8.81 11.35 -2.14
N SER A 7 8.23 11.18 -0.96
CA SER A 7 8.95 10.63 0.18
C SER A 7 7.95 9.88 1.05
N TRP A 8 8.29 8.68 1.47
CA TRP A 8 7.41 7.92 2.34
C TRP A 8 7.46 8.47 3.77
N GLU A 9 6.30 8.57 4.38
CA GLU A 9 6.19 9.04 5.75
C GLU A 9 5.47 7.99 6.55
N GLN A 10 5.93 7.68 7.74
CA GLN A 10 5.28 6.73 8.60
C GLN A 10 4.55 7.46 9.72
N LEU A 11 3.28 7.13 9.88
CA LEU A 11 2.47 7.66 10.97
C LEU A 11 2.09 6.48 11.84
N GLN A 12 2.13 6.69 13.15
CA GLN A 12 1.84 5.60 14.07
C GLN A 12 0.57 5.94 14.83
N ASN A 13 -0.43 5.09 14.67
CA ASN A 13 -1.66 5.19 15.44
C ASN A 13 -1.74 3.99 16.36
N PRO A 14 -2.54 4.05 17.42
CA PRO A 14 -2.66 2.88 18.29
C PRO A 14 -3.08 1.65 17.48
N GLY A 15 -2.26 0.62 17.53
CA GLY A 15 -2.54 -0.64 16.84
C GLY A 15 -2.40 -0.64 15.35
N GLN A 16 -1.89 0.45 14.77
CA GLN A 16 -1.83 0.55 13.32
C GLN A 16 -0.65 1.38 12.86
N ALA A 17 0.04 0.92 11.84
CA ALA A 17 1.09 1.69 11.18
C ALA A 17 0.56 2.14 9.82
N VAL A 18 0.77 3.41 9.50
CA VAL A 18 0.28 4.01 8.26
C VAL A 18 1.48 4.57 7.51
N TYR A 19 1.62 4.22 6.23
CA TYR A 19 2.71 4.68 5.39
C TYR A 19 2.12 5.44 4.22
N GLU A 20 2.55 6.69 4.04
CA GLU A 20 1.95 7.56 3.04
C GLU A 20 2.98 8.24 2.19
N ILE A 21 2.65 8.46 0.91
CA ILE A 21 3.47 9.24 -0.01
C ILE A 21 2.53 10.09 -0.87
N GLU A 22 3.00 11.25 -1.28
CA GLU A 22 2.21 12.13 -2.11
C GLU A 22 3.06 12.56 -3.30
N ASP A 23 2.45 12.74 -4.48
CA ASP A 23 3.17 13.25 -5.62
C ASP A 23 3.05 14.78 -5.70
N THR A 24 3.66 15.39 -6.70
CA THR A 24 3.67 16.85 -6.80
C THR A 24 2.33 17.44 -7.22
N THR A 25 1.39 16.61 -7.64
CA THR A 25 0.07 17.10 -8.05
C THR A 25 -1.00 16.85 -7.00
N GLY A 26 -0.60 16.32 -5.85
CA GLY A 26 -1.56 16.10 -4.77
C GLY A 26 -2.19 14.73 -4.72
N ASN A 27 -1.76 13.81 -5.59
CA ASN A 27 -2.23 12.43 -5.49
C ASN A 27 -1.45 11.71 -4.41
N GLY A 28 -2.08 10.81 -3.71
CA GLY A 28 -1.43 10.12 -2.60
C GLY A 28 -1.78 8.65 -2.53
N LEU A 29 -0.90 7.90 -1.89
CA LEU A 29 -1.12 6.49 -1.62
C LEU A 29 -0.84 6.25 -0.14
N SER A 30 -1.73 5.52 0.52
CA SER A 30 -1.59 5.20 1.93
C SER A 30 -1.72 3.70 2.10
N ILE A 31 -0.78 3.11 2.83
CA ILE A 31 -0.80 1.68 3.15
C ILE A 31 -0.95 1.57 4.66
N ASN A 32 -2.01 0.94 5.11
CA ASN A 32 -2.31 0.79 6.53
C ASN A 32 -2.17 -0.65 6.94
N CYS A 33 -1.48 -0.91 8.03
CA CYS A 33 -1.27 -2.26 8.52
C CYS A 33 -1.48 -2.33 10.03
N ASP A 34 -2.24 -3.33 10.45
CA ASP A 34 -2.52 -3.56 11.85
C ASP A 34 -1.26 -4.11 12.52
N THR A 35 -0.84 -3.52 13.61
CA THR A 35 0.37 -3.92 14.29
C THR A 35 0.12 -4.76 15.52
N GLU A 36 -1.14 -4.93 15.93
CA GLU A 36 -1.42 -5.62 17.18
C GLU A 36 -1.97 -7.01 17.08
N THR A 37 -2.41 -7.44 15.95
CA THR A 37 -3.11 -8.70 15.87
C THR A 37 -2.41 -9.64 14.93
N ALA A 38 -1.34 -10.24 15.40
CA ALA A 38 -0.55 -11.13 14.58
C ALA A 38 -1.34 -12.34 14.10
N ASN A 39 -2.39 -12.69 14.81
CA ASN A 39 -3.19 -13.82 14.40
C ASN A 39 -4.32 -13.49 13.45
N ARG A 40 -4.46 -12.23 13.06
CA ARG A 40 -5.55 -11.82 12.21
C ARG A 40 -5.07 -11.79 10.76
N LYS A 41 -5.78 -12.49 9.89
CA LYS A 41 -5.41 -12.50 8.48
C LYS A 41 -5.96 -11.27 7.82
N PHE A 42 -5.14 -10.45 7.27
CA PHE A 42 -5.49 -9.29 6.47
C PHE A 42 -6.35 -8.22 7.10
N TYR A 43 -6.94 -8.48 8.23
CA TYR A 43 -7.77 -7.46 8.86
C TYR A 43 -6.88 -6.27 9.18
N GLY A 44 -7.30 -5.10 8.88
CA GLY A 44 -6.50 -3.91 9.11
C GLY A 44 -5.44 -3.62 8.07
N ARG A 45 -5.34 -4.44 7.03
CA ARG A 45 -4.45 -4.16 5.91
C ARG A 45 -5.26 -3.51 4.82
N MET A 46 -4.94 -2.29 4.46
CA MET A 46 -5.72 -1.54 3.49
C MET A 46 -4.82 -0.59 2.72
N VAL A 47 -5.06 -0.46 1.43
CA VAL A 47 -4.39 0.52 0.59
C VAL A 47 -5.43 1.51 0.11
N TRP A 48 -5.16 2.79 0.36
CA TRP A 48 -6.01 3.87 -0.10
C TRP A 48 -5.28 4.68 -1.15
N TYR A 49 -6.00 5.06 -2.20
CA TYR A 49 -5.52 6.03 -3.17
C TYR A 49 -6.32 7.30 -2.99
N TYR A 50 -5.66 8.45 -3.05
CA TYR A 50 -6.30 9.76 -2.96
C TYR A 50 -5.91 10.57 -4.18
N GLY A 51 -6.88 11.14 -4.88
CA GLY A 51 -6.62 12.01 -6.00
C GLY A 51 -7.51 11.73 -7.18
N GLU A 52 -7.21 12.41 -8.29
CA GLU A 52 -7.98 12.22 -9.50
C GLU A 52 -7.78 10.82 -10.05
N PRO A 53 -8.79 10.27 -10.71
CA PRO A 53 -10.08 10.89 -11.01
C PRO A 53 -11.17 10.59 -9.97
N VAL A 54 -10.86 9.78 -8.95
CA VAL A 54 -11.92 9.26 -8.10
C VAL A 54 -12.02 9.90 -6.73
N GLY A 55 -11.08 10.75 -6.36
CA GLY A 55 -11.05 11.33 -5.02
C GLY A 55 -10.33 10.39 -4.06
N ALA A 56 -11.03 9.59 -3.30
CA ALA A 56 -10.43 8.61 -2.40
C ALA A 56 -11.06 7.27 -2.67
N THR A 57 -10.25 6.23 -2.75
CA THR A 57 -10.78 4.89 -3.02
C THR A 57 -9.85 3.81 -2.48
N ASN A 58 -10.35 2.60 -2.41
CA ASN A 58 -9.60 1.42 -2.02
C ASN A 58 -10.05 0.24 -2.88
N ALA A 59 -9.47 -0.92 -2.64
CA ALA A 59 -9.73 -2.09 -3.48
C ALA A 59 -11.15 -2.66 -3.34
N GLU A 60 -11.88 -2.21 -2.32
CA GLU A 60 -13.25 -2.67 -2.18
C GLU A 60 -14.20 -1.90 -3.08
N ASP A 61 -13.87 -0.66 -3.39
CA ASP A 61 -14.74 0.19 -4.20
C ASP A 61 -14.36 0.19 -5.67
N ASN A 62 -13.10 0.04 -5.98
CA ASN A 62 -12.61 0.07 -7.34
C ASN A 62 -11.48 -0.94 -7.49
N THR A 63 -11.23 -1.41 -8.71
CA THR A 63 -10.07 -2.25 -8.96
C THR A 63 -8.83 -1.39 -8.84
N LEU A 64 -7.96 -1.77 -7.92
CA LEU A 64 -6.76 -1.00 -7.62
C LEU A 64 -5.54 -1.87 -7.91
N ASP A 65 -4.73 -1.41 -8.86
CA ASP A 65 -3.52 -2.11 -9.25
C ASP A 65 -2.32 -1.20 -9.10
N ILE A 66 -1.23 -1.74 -8.60
CA ILE A 66 0.03 -1.00 -8.50
C ILE A 66 1.00 -1.65 -9.46
N VAL A 67 1.63 -0.85 -10.31
CA VAL A 67 2.58 -1.34 -11.29
C VAL A 67 3.99 -0.98 -10.85
N VAL A 68 4.84 -1.98 -10.68
CA VAL A 68 6.22 -1.78 -10.25
C VAL A 68 7.11 -2.51 -11.24
N ASN A 69 8.02 -1.80 -11.86
CA ASN A 69 8.98 -2.37 -12.83
C ASN A 69 8.26 -3.16 -13.93
N GLY A 70 7.14 -2.64 -14.38
CA GLY A 70 6.39 -3.27 -15.47
C GLY A 70 5.49 -4.41 -15.04
N LYS A 71 5.50 -4.78 -13.77
CA LYS A 71 4.65 -5.88 -13.29
C LYS A 71 3.49 -5.29 -12.51
N THR A 72 2.30 -5.80 -12.79
CA THR A 72 1.07 -5.33 -12.15
C THR A 72 0.74 -6.18 -10.93
N TYR A 73 0.52 -5.50 -9.81
CA TYR A 73 0.12 -6.16 -8.57
C TYR A 73 -1.30 -5.70 -8.24
N ASN A 74 -2.24 -6.64 -8.28
CA ASN A 74 -3.61 -6.34 -7.91
C ASN A 74 -3.72 -6.31 -6.39
N ILE A 75 -4.31 -5.25 -5.85
CA ILE A 75 -4.47 -5.17 -4.41
C ILE A 75 -5.62 -6.07 -4.00
N PRO A 76 -5.36 -7.08 -3.18
CA PRO A 76 -6.40 -8.02 -2.82
C PRO A 76 -7.36 -7.40 -1.81
N THR A 77 -8.60 -7.83 -1.90
CA THR A 77 -9.56 -7.50 -0.87
C THR A 77 -9.29 -8.39 0.35
N VAL A 78 -9.78 -7.96 1.48
CA VAL A 78 -9.56 -8.68 2.72
C VAL A 78 -10.51 -9.88 2.78
N ASP A 79 -10.00 -11.10 2.60
CA ASP A 79 -10.83 -12.27 2.64
C ASP A 79 -10.21 -13.42 3.44
N GLY A 80 -8.99 -13.24 3.93
CA GLY A 80 -8.33 -14.23 4.78
C GLY A 80 -7.80 -15.45 4.07
N SER A 81 -7.87 -15.52 2.75
CA SER A 81 -7.39 -16.70 2.04
C SER A 81 -5.87 -16.69 1.91
N ASP A 82 -5.30 -17.88 1.72
CA ASP A 82 -3.86 -17.98 1.51
C ASP A 82 -3.44 -17.29 0.21
N LYS A 83 -4.29 -17.36 -0.80
CA LYS A 83 -4.00 -16.71 -2.07
C LYS A 83 -3.90 -15.20 -1.90
N ALA A 84 -4.83 -14.61 -1.16
CA ALA A 84 -4.79 -13.18 -0.92
C ALA A 84 -3.58 -12.80 -0.07
N GLU A 85 -3.19 -13.65 0.86
CA GLU A 85 -2.01 -13.37 1.68
C GLU A 85 -0.74 -13.39 0.84
N LEU A 86 -0.60 -14.34 -0.06
CA LEU A 86 0.57 -14.39 -0.93
C LEU A 86 0.61 -13.19 -1.88
N ALA A 87 -0.54 -12.78 -2.37
CA ALA A 87 -0.62 -11.61 -3.24
C ALA A 87 -0.23 -10.34 -2.48
N TRP A 88 -0.66 -10.23 -1.24
CA TRP A 88 -0.32 -9.07 -0.41
C TRP A 88 1.19 -9.02 -0.14
N VAL A 89 1.79 -10.15 0.22
CA VAL A 89 3.22 -10.19 0.50
C VAL A 89 4.03 -9.84 -0.75
N ALA A 90 3.59 -10.32 -1.92
CA ALA A 90 4.26 -9.98 -3.17
C ALA A 90 4.19 -8.47 -3.44
N PHE A 91 3.03 -7.87 -3.21
CA PHE A 91 2.87 -6.43 -3.36
C PHE A 91 3.78 -5.66 -2.40
N VAL A 92 3.81 -6.05 -1.14
CA VAL A 92 4.62 -5.37 -0.13
C VAL A 92 6.10 -5.42 -0.51
N ASN A 93 6.57 -6.58 -0.95
CA ASN A 93 7.96 -6.71 -1.35
C ASN A 93 8.29 -5.85 -2.56
N ALA A 94 7.36 -5.75 -3.49
CA ALA A 94 7.58 -4.95 -4.69
C ALA A 94 7.60 -3.46 -4.37
N ILE A 95 6.58 -2.98 -3.67
CA ILE A 95 6.48 -1.53 -3.42
C ILE A 95 7.52 -1.07 -2.42
N GLY A 96 7.89 -1.93 -1.49
CA GLY A 96 8.87 -1.57 -0.47
C GLY A 96 10.25 -1.28 -1.05
N ASN A 97 10.55 -1.85 -2.22
CA ASN A 97 11.83 -1.66 -2.87
C ASN A 97 11.75 -0.77 -4.11
N ALA A 98 10.58 -0.22 -4.41
CA ALA A 98 10.38 0.52 -5.64
C ALA A 98 10.89 1.94 -5.55
N LYS A 99 11.59 2.41 -6.59
CA LYS A 99 11.91 3.82 -6.72
C LYS A 99 10.80 4.55 -7.42
N THR A 100 10.11 3.88 -8.32
CA THR A 100 8.97 4.45 -9.04
C THR A 100 7.89 3.41 -9.12
N PHE A 101 6.65 3.84 -9.10
CA PHE A 101 5.53 2.95 -9.31
C PHE A 101 4.34 3.77 -9.78
N SER A 102 3.38 3.10 -10.40
CA SER A 102 2.16 3.77 -10.83
C SER A 102 0.95 3.08 -10.25
N VAL A 103 -0.15 3.81 -10.22
CA VAL A 103 -1.43 3.33 -9.70
C VAL A 103 -2.43 3.33 -10.83
N ASN A 104 -3.06 2.18 -11.05
CA ASN A 104 -4.14 2.06 -12.03
C ASN A 104 -5.44 1.83 -11.28
N ILE A 105 -6.48 2.52 -11.69
CA ILE A 105 -7.80 2.37 -11.11
C ILE A 105 -8.74 1.95 -12.22
N ASN A 106 -9.36 0.80 -12.05
CA ASN A 106 -10.27 0.22 -13.05
C ASN A 106 -9.59 0.11 -14.42
N GLY A 107 -8.29 -0.21 -14.40
CA GLY A 107 -7.53 -0.42 -15.63
C GLY A 107 -6.93 0.83 -16.24
N ASN A 108 -7.14 1.99 -15.65
CA ASN A 108 -6.62 3.24 -16.20
C ASN A 108 -5.59 3.83 -15.25
N GLU A 109 -4.50 4.34 -15.81
CA GLU A 109 -3.46 4.93 -14.98
C GLU A 109 -3.97 6.20 -14.32
N ALA A 110 -3.86 6.27 -13.01
CA ALA A 110 -4.32 7.42 -12.23
C ALA A 110 -3.17 8.30 -11.77
N ALA A 111 -2.02 7.71 -11.44
CA ALA A 111 -0.90 8.48 -10.91
C ALA A 111 0.40 7.72 -11.07
N ASN A 112 1.50 8.47 -11.07
CA ASN A 112 2.85 7.91 -11.06
C ASN A 112 3.59 8.52 -9.88
N PHE A 113 4.27 7.69 -9.13
CA PHE A 113 5.00 8.14 -7.94
C PHE A 113 6.49 7.87 -8.10
N THR A 114 7.30 8.78 -7.62
CA THR A 114 8.75 8.63 -7.59
C THR A 114 9.20 8.83 -6.16
N VAL A 115 10.03 7.93 -5.65
CA VAL A 115 10.54 8.02 -4.29
C VAL A 115 11.90 8.70 -4.34
N GLU A 116 11.93 9.98 -3.98
CA GLU A 116 13.16 10.76 -3.99
C GLU A 116 13.71 10.97 -2.60
N GLY A 117 12.86 10.97 -1.60
CA GLY A 117 13.27 11.16 -0.21
C GLY A 117 13.35 9.83 0.52
N GLU A 118 12.59 9.74 1.62
CA GLU A 118 12.64 8.55 2.46
C GLU A 118 12.01 7.36 1.76
N ARG A 119 12.64 6.21 1.92
CA ARG A 119 12.12 4.96 1.41
C ARG A 119 11.32 4.27 2.50
N LEU A 120 10.52 3.29 2.09
CA LEU A 120 9.86 2.45 3.09
C LEU A 120 10.93 1.71 3.88
N SER A 121 10.81 1.78 5.20
CA SER A 121 11.83 1.28 6.09
C SER A 121 11.63 -0.20 6.39
N GLU A 122 12.54 -0.75 7.17
CA GLU A 122 12.42 -2.12 7.61
C GLU A 122 11.16 -2.34 8.42
N THR A 123 10.70 -1.33 9.14
CA THR A 123 9.46 -1.47 9.90
C THR A 123 8.25 -1.68 9.00
N PHE A 124 8.29 -1.16 7.77
CA PHE A 124 7.22 -1.43 6.82
C PHE A 124 7.12 -2.92 6.53
N PHE A 125 8.25 -3.55 6.26
CA PHE A 125 8.24 -4.99 5.99
C PHE A 125 7.83 -5.78 7.23
N GLN A 126 8.22 -5.34 8.40
CA GLN A 126 7.84 -6.01 9.64
C GLN A 126 6.36 -5.89 9.93
N ASN A 127 5.78 -4.72 9.71
CA ASN A 127 4.38 -4.50 10.02
C ASN A 127 3.43 -4.99 8.95
N CYS A 128 3.86 -4.92 7.69
CA CYS A 128 2.97 -5.20 6.58
C CYS A 128 3.32 -6.47 5.81
N GLY A 129 4.57 -6.84 5.77
CA GLY A 129 5.06 -7.84 4.84
C GLY A 129 5.26 -9.23 5.38
N HIS A 130 5.08 -9.45 6.67
CA HIS A 130 5.29 -10.79 7.19
C HIS A 130 4.08 -11.68 6.92
N THR A 131 4.32 -12.96 6.75
CA THR A 131 3.21 -13.88 6.67
C THR A 131 2.74 -14.14 8.08
N ARG A 132 1.47 -14.51 8.21
CA ARG A 132 0.96 -14.70 9.49
C ARG A 132 1.43 -15.95 10.05
N PRO A 133 1.69 -15.98 11.33
CA PRO A 133 2.04 -17.19 11.96
C PRO A 133 0.89 -18.12 11.88
N ASN A 134 1.22 -19.33 11.83
CA ASN A 134 0.26 -20.18 11.72
C ASN A 134 -0.25 -20.53 12.76
N LYS A 135 -0.30 -20.06 13.20
CA LYS A 135 -0.68 -20.17 13.85
C LYS A 135 -0.83 -20.16 14.83
#